data_fa51c7f64d7b7c823c02e6149a11bbd3
#
_entry.id   fa51c7f64d7b7c823c02e6149a11bbd3
#
_cell.length_a   1.000
_cell.length_b   1.000
_cell.length_c   1.000
_cell.angle_alpha   90.00
_cell.angle_beta   90.00
_cell.angle_gamma   90.00
#
_symmetry.space_group_name_H-M   'P 1'
#
loop_
_entity.id
_entity.type
_entity.pdbx_description
1 polymer ?
#
loop_
_entity_poly.entity_id
_entity_poly.type
_entity_poly.pdbx_seq_one_letter_code
_entity_poly.pdbx_strand_id
1 'polypeptide(L)'
;MPGHGSTTQGMVDAATMTKLESLSGEEFDELWLASMISHHQGAIEMAKAEIANGDNVDAKTLANNIVTTQEAEIGQMKQMLGG
;
A
#
# COMPACT_ATOMS: atom_id res chain seq x y z
N MET A 1 12.47 -10.67 15.03
CA MET A 1 11.83 -9.90 15.12
C MET A 1 10.59 -10.20 15.08
N PRO A 2 10.31 -10.54 15.75
CA PRO A 2 9.11 -10.97 15.82
C PRO A 2 8.11 -10.12 15.24
N GLY A 3 7.31 -10.57 14.63
CA GLY A 3 6.15 -9.97 14.16
C GLY A 3 6.14 -8.56 13.76
N HIS A 4 7.28 -7.94 13.80
CA HIS A 4 7.22 -6.55 13.56
C HIS A 4 6.88 -6.25 12.14
N GLY A 5 7.10 -7.14 11.27
CA GLY A 5 6.74 -6.90 9.88
C GLY A 5 5.26 -6.68 9.72
N SER A 6 4.46 -7.38 10.52
CA SER A 6 3.01 -7.29 10.36
C SER A 6 2.45 -5.99 10.91
N THR A 7 3.24 -5.22 11.65
CA THR A 7 2.77 -3.95 12.15
C THR A 7 3.20 -2.77 11.29
N THR A 8 3.96 -3.03 10.24
CA THR A 8 4.39 -1.97 9.32
C THR A 8 3.22 -1.54 8.47
N GLN A 9 2.97 -0.24 8.43
CA GLN A 9 1.90 0.29 7.60
C GLN A 9 2.11 -0.14 6.15
N GLY A 10 1.05 -0.57 5.53
CA GLY A 10 1.09 -0.98 4.13
C GLY A 10 1.41 -2.44 3.92
N MET A 11 1.78 -3.17 4.96
CA MET A 11 2.05 -4.59 4.83
C MET A 11 0.73 -5.35 4.88
N VAL A 12 0.59 -6.31 3.96
CA VAL A 12 -0.55 -7.22 4.01
C VAL A 12 -0.13 -8.40 4.87
N ASP A 13 -0.68 -8.50 6.06
CA ASP A 13 -0.25 -9.50 7.01
C ASP A 13 -0.86 -10.89 6.73
N ALA A 14 -0.37 -11.88 7.45
CA ALA A 14 -0.80 -13.27 7.26
C ALA A 14 -2.28 -13.45 7.57
N ALA A 15 -2.79 -12.76 8.57
CA ALA A 15 -4.20 -12.85 8.92
C ALA A 15 -5.09 -12.34 7.80
N THR A 16 -4.70 -11.23 7.18
CA THR A 16 -5.42 -10.67 6.04
C THR A 16 -5.37 -11.61 4.85
N MET A 17 -4.20 -12.20 4.58
CA MET A 17 -4.07 -13.17 3.48
C MET A 17 -4.99 -14.36 3.69
N THR A 18 -5.02 -14.89 4.92
CA THR A 18 -5.89 -16.01 5.25
C THR A 18 -7.36 -15.64 5.06
N LYS A 19 -7.72 -14.42 5.47
CA LYS A 19 -9.10 -13.97 5.31
C LYS A 19 -9.47 -13.84 3.85
N LEU A 20 -8.58 -13.28 3.03
CA LEU A 20 -8.83 -13.18 1.59
C LEU A 20 -9.09 -14.54 0.98
N GLU A 21 -8.32 -15.55 1.40
CA GLU A 21 -8.48 -16.89 0.86
C GLU A 21 -9.85 -17.48 1.18
N SER A 22 -10.49 -17.01 2.24
CA SER A 22 -11.79 -17.51 2.67
C SER A 22 -12.96 -16.76 2.05
N LEU A 23 -12.70 -15.66 1.35
CA LEU A 23 -13.77 -14.82 0.79
C LEU A 23 -13.87 -15.00 -0.71
N SER A 24 -14.98 -14.54 -1.26
CA SER A 24 -15.17 -14.52 -2.70
C SER A 24 -16.14 -13.40 -3.06
N GLY A 25 -16.22 -13.09 -4.34
CA GLY A 25 -17.14 -12.09 -4.84
C GLY A 25 -16.87 -10.71 -4.27
N GLU A 26 -17.94 -10.01 -3.92
CA GLU A 26 -17.86 -8.64 -3.47
C GLU A 26 -17.06 -8.49 -2.18
N GLU A 27 -17.20 -9.44 -1.27
CA GLU A 27 -16.46 -9.39 -0.01
C GLU A 27 -14.95 -9.52 -0.24
N PHE A 28 -14.56 -10.38 -1.16
CA PHE A 28 -13.16 -10.50 -1.53
C PHE A 28 -12.66 -9.17 -2.09
N ASP A 29 -13.41 -8.58 -3.03
CA ASP A 29 -13.01 -7.33 -3.67
C ASP A 29 -12.84 -6.22 -2.65
N GLU A 30 -13.75 -6.12 -1.69
CA GLU A 30 -13.69 -5.06 -0.69
C GLU A 30 -12.46 -5.19 0.18
N LEU A 31 -12.16 -6.40 0.64
CA LEU A 31 -10.98 -6.58 1.48
C LEU A 31 -9.70 -6.40 0.66
N TRP A 32 -9.70 -6.89 -0.56
CA TRP A 32 -8.54 -6.73 -1.44
C TRP A 32 -8.25 -5.25 -1.70
N LEU A 33 -9.28 -4.48 -2.02
CA LEU A 33 -9.12 -3.04 -2.28
C LEU A 33 -8.62 -2.32 -1.04
N ALA A 34 -9.20 -2.61 0.13
CA ALA A 34 -8.78 -1.98 1.37
C ALA A 34 -7.33 -2.32 1.70
N SER A 35 -6.95 -3.57 1.48
CA SER A 35 -5.58 -4.02 1.74
C SER A 35 -4.59 -3.37 0.79
N MET A 36 -4.96 -3.23 -0.48
CA MET A 36 -4.09 -2.60 -1.48
C MET A 36 -3.95 -1.11 -1.23
N ILE A 37 -5.02 -0.45 -0.77
CA ILE A 37 -4.92 0.96 -0.39
C ILE A 37 -3.90 1.12 0.74
N SER A 38 -3.98 0.28 1.76
CA SER A 38 -3.02 0.34 2.86
C SER A 38 -1.60 0.06 2.38
N HIS A 39 -1.44 -0.92 1.49
CA HIS A 39 -0.14 -1.26 0.92
C HIS A 39 0.44 -0.08 0.15
N HIS A 40 -0.38 0.59 -0.66
CA HIS A 40 0.04 1.75 -1.43
C HIS A 40 0.41 2.92 -0.51
N GLN A 41 -0.33 3.11 0.57
CA GLN A 41 0.00 4.15 1.54
C GLN A 41 1.36 3.91 2.18
N GLY A 42 1.68 2.64 2.47
CA GLY A 42 3.00 2.28 2.99
C GLY A 42 4.11 2.60 2.00
N ALA A 43 3.87 2.32 0.72
CA ALA A 43 4.86 2.64 -0.32
C ALA A 43 5.09 4.15 -0.43
N ILE A 44 4.03 4.95 -0.29
CA ILE A 44 4.16 6.41 -0.29
C ILE A 44 5.01 6.88 0.89
N GLU A 45 4.77 6.31 2.08
CA GLU A 45 5.54 6.70 3.27
C GLU A 45 7.02 6.38 3.08
N MET A 46 7.34 5.21 2.54
CA MET A 46 8.72 4.84 2.28
C MET A 46 9.35 5.76 1.24
N ALA A 47 8.60 6.08 0.18
CA ALA A 47 9.12 6.96 -0.87
C ALA A 47 9.38 8.37 -0.32
N LYS A 48 8.48 8.88 0.52
CA LYS A 48 8.68 10.19 1.15
C LYS A 48 9.90 10.21 2.06
N ALA A 49 10.17 9.08 2.74
CA ALA A 49 11.36 8.97 3.56
C ALA A 49 12.63 9.04 2.72
N GLU A 50 12.63 8.41 1.54
CA GLU A 50 13.77 8.51 0.63
C GLU A 50 13.97 9.94 0.18
N ILE A 51 12.90 10.64 -0.18
CA ILE A 51 12.99 12.03 -0.63
C ILE A 51 13.57 12.91 0.47
N ALA A 52 13.17 12.69 1.71
CA ALA A 52 13.60 13.53 2.83
C ALA A 52 15.01 13.20 3.31
N ASN A 53 15.39 11.94 3.27
CA ASN A 53 16.61 11.48 3.95
C ASN A 53 17.67 10.88 3.06
N GLY A 54 17.34 10.55 1.82
CA GLY A 54 18.28 9.92 0.91
C GLY A 54 19.25 10.91 0.29
N ASP A 55 20.30 10.38 -0.33
CA ASP A 55 21.30 11.19 -0.99
C ASP A 55 21.32 11.01 -2.50
N ASN A 56 20.86 9.88 -2.98
CA ASN A 56 20.95 9.56 -4.40
C ASN A 56 19.87 10.28 -5.19
N VAL A 57 20.28 11.11 -6.15
CA VAL A 57 19.35 11.93 -6.93
C VAL A 57 18.38 11.06 -7.73
N ASP A 58 18.90 9.98 -8.34
CA ASP A 58 18.05 9.10 -9.14
C ASP A 58 17.04 8.36 -8.28
N ALA A 59 17.45 7.95 -7.08
CA ALA A 59 16.54 7.29 -6.16
C ALA A 59 15.43 8.24 -5.70
N LYS A 60 15.78 9.50 -5.46
CA LYS A 60 14.78 10.49 -5.06
C LYS A 60 13.80 10.79 -6.20
N THR A 61 14.29 10.82 -7.43
CA THR A 61 13.41 11.01 -8.60
C THR A 61 12.45 9.84 -8.73
N LEU A 62 12.96 8.62 -8.58
CA LEU A 62 12.11 7.44 -8.58
C LEU A 62 11.06 7.49 -7.47
N ALA A 63 11.49 7.92 -6.28
CA ALA A 63 10.57 8.03 -5.14
C ALA A 63 9.45 9.03 -5.42
N ASN A 64 9.75 10.15 -6.05
CA ASN A 64 8.73 11.12 -6.43
C ASN A 64 7.73 10.52 -7.41
N ASN A 65 8.20 9.74 -8.37
CA ASN A 65 7.33 9.08 -9.33
C ASN A 65 6.44 8.04 -8.64
N ILE A 66 6.99 7.33 -7.66
CA ILE A 66 6.23 6.36 -6.90
C ILE A 66 5.10 7.05 -6.12
N VAL A 67 5.40 8.18 -5.45
CA VAL A 67 4.37 8.92 -4.72
C VAL A 67 3.22 9.27 -5.65
N THR A 68 3.52 9.84 -6.81
CA THR A 68 2.49 10.27 -7.75
C THR A 68 1.64 9.08 -8.23
N THR A 69 2.31 8.00 -8.62
CA THR A 69 1.61 6.82 -9.15
C THR A 69 0.76 6.16 -8.08
N GLN A 70 1.30 6.01 -6.89
CA GLN A 70 0.59 5.34 -5.81
C GLN A 70 -0.62 6.16 -5.35
N GLU A 71 -0.48 7.48 -5.32
CA GLU A 71 -1.62 8.34 -4.96
C GLU A 71 -2.75 8.24 -5.98
N ALA A 72 -2.41 8.17 -7.26
CA ALA A 72 -3.41 8.01 -8.29
C ALA A 72 -4.14 6.67 -8.17
N GLU A 73 -3.40 5.61 -7.88
CA GLU A 73 -3.98 4.28 -7.73
C GLU A 73 -4.87 4.19 -6.48
N ILE A 74 -4.45 4.84 -5.39
CA ILE A 74 -5.28 4.90 -4.19
C ILE A 74 -6.61 5.59 -4.50
N GLY A 75 -6.56 6.69 -5.24
CA GLY A 75 -7.77 7.39 -5.64
C GLY A 75 -8.73 6.50 -6.41
N GLN A 76 -8.20 5.73 -7.36
CA GLN A 76 -9.01 4.79 -8.12
C GLN A 76 -9.63 3.71 -7.23
N MET A 77 -8.84 3.16 -6.33
CA MET A 77 -9.32 2.09 -5.45
C MET A 77 -10.38 2.59 -4.48
N LYS A 78 -10.21 3.81 -3.95
CA LYS A 78 -11.22 4.41 -3.07
C LYS A 78 -12.52 4.64 -3.82
N GLN A 79 -12.42 5.04 -5.09
CA GLN A 79 -13.61 5.24 -5.90
C GLN A 79 -14.35 3.93 -6.12
N MET A 80 -13.63 2.84 -6.36
CA MET A 80 -14.24 1.53 -6.51
C MET A 80 -14.94 1.08 -5.23
N LEU A 81 -14.35 1.39 -4.07
CA LEU A 81 -14.95 1.03 -2.78
C LEU A 81 -16.16 1.88 -2.46
N GLY A 82 -16.05 3.17 -2.74
CA GLY A 82 -17.08 4.12 -2.33
C GLY A 82 -18.22 4.29 -3.31
N GLY A 83 -18.05 3.75 -4.48
CA GLY A 83 -19.08 3.90 -5.51
C GLY A 83 -18.96 5.17 -6.27
#